data_64fe3f8adaa94e9d466ec386a26d5e63
#
_entry.id   64fe3f8adaa94e9d466ec386a26d5e63
#
_cell.length_a   1.000
_cell.length_b   1.000
_cell.length_c   1.000
_cell.angle_alpha   90.00
_cell.angle_beta   90.00
_cell.angle_gamma   90.00
#
_symmetry.space_group_name_H-M   'P 1'
#
loop_
_entity.id
_entity.type
_entity.pdbx_description
1 polymer ?
#
loop_
_entity_poly.entity_id
_entity_poly.type
_entity_poly.pdbx_seq_one_letter_code
_entity_poly.pdbx_strand_id
1 'polypeptide(L)'
;MNDVQLLFVVVAALYVWECACWLRRGGVAFSSWLGRDWRALQPGSLIANQAGGFVLAWPFPPLGTLFIANQFPLSLSPEGVLGFVATNVNPGWRPAQSGRFVRFEEIREARVRGRKVLVNGEELAACASPALARRSVELLRHLAKLKSSQRGDAIAEFNQACLDATAVEKLWKEFTTRAAPIRALSNGLIAYVFVVVPAVIWQVGFKLSWLGLLLGLLGLTGATAFFFMRAHRALHPSAQDERFTHTLTILLAPTSAMRATDALSRPLLEQFHPLASAKVLLPEAEFREFARRLWLDLQHPALPLCPNEMPGARETELQSRLALVAVVERLLEQNGIAPDELNQPPQPNDDTCCGYCPRCQAQFTTSEGNCADCGGLSLVSFKRSVDASRAA
;
A
#
# COMPACT_ATOMS: atom_id res chain seq x y z
N MET A 1 23.32 11.64 -30.28
CA MET A 1 22.63 10.45 -29.78
C MET A 1 22.19 9.66 -30.98
N ASN A 2 22.53 8.40 -31.10
CA ASN A 2 22.09 7.56 -32.20
C ASN A 2 20.66 7.01 -31.92
N ASP A 3 20.03 6.43 -32.97
CA ASP A 3 18.65 5.95 -32.87
C ASP A 3 18.43 4.91 -31.73
N VAL A 4 19.45 4.09 -31.46
CA VAL A 4 19.41 3.09 -30.37
C VAL A 4 19.40 3.75 -29.00
N GLN A 5 20.25 4.76 -28.85
CA GLN A 5 20.29 5.53 -27.57
C GLN A 5 18.98 6.27 -27.34
N LEU A 6 18.42 6.88 -28.40
CA LEU A 6 17.15 7.57 -28.33
C LEU A 6 16.02 6.61 -27.93
N LEU A 7 15.94 5.45 -28.60
CA LEU A 7 14.94 4.42 -28.31
C LEU A 7 15.04 3.97 -26.83
N PHE A 8 16.24 3.67 -26.37
CA PHE A 8 16.48 3.26 -24.98
C PHE A 8 16.01 4.32 -23.98
N VAL A 9 16.38 5.59 -24.22
CA VAL A 9 15.98 6.71 -23.36
C VAL A 9 14.46 6.88 -23.34
N VAL A 10 13.79 6.80 -24.48
CA VAL A 10 12.33 6.93 -24.58
C VAL A 10 11.63 5.80 -23.81
N VAL A 11 12.04 4.54 -24.03
CA VAL A 11 11.42 3.40 -23.35
C VAL A 11 11.67 3.45 -21.85
N ALA A 12 12.89 3.80 -21.43
CA ALA A 12 13.21 3.96 -20.01
C ALA A 12 12.39 5.09 -19.36
N ALA A 13 12.26 6.23 -20.05
CA ALA A 13 11.46 7.36 -19.57
C ALA A 13 9.96 6.99 -19.44
N LEU A 14 9.38 6.29 -20.42
CA LEU A 14 8.02 5.81 -20.37
C LEU A 14 7.82 4.82 -19.20
N TYR A 15 8.77 3.93 -19.00
CA TYR A 15 8.74 2.99 -17.90
C TYR A 15 8.78 3.70 -16.53
N VAL A 16 9.71 4.64 -16.37
CA VAL A 16 9.79 5.46 -15.12
C VAL A 16 8.52 6.28 -14.91
N TRP A 17 7.96 6.85 -15.97
CA TRP A 17 6.68 7.56 -15.91
C TRP A 17 5.54 6.66 -15.43
N GLU A 18 5.46 5.47 -15.96
CA GLU A 18 4.45 4.49 -15.54
C GLU A 18 4.62 4.12 -14.06
N CYS A 19 5.87 3.88 -13.62
CA CYS A 19 6.17 3.68 -12.21
C CYS A 19 5.71 4.86 -11.35
N ALA A 20 5.99 6.09 -11.77
CA ALA A 20 5.56 7.30 -11.05
C ALA A 20 4.02 7.42 -10.97
N CYS A 21 3.31 7.01 -12.01
CA CYS A 21 1.83 6.96 -11.98
C CYS A 21 1.32 5.95 -10.95
N TRP A 22 2.05 4.88 -10.69
CA TRP A 22 1.71 3.91 -9.64
C TRP A 22 1.96 4.45 -8.25
N LEU A 23 2.97 5.29 -8.04
CA LEU A 23 3.25 5.93 -6.76
C LEU A 23 2.05 6.72 -6.21
N ARG A 24 1.25 7.30 -7.08
CA ARG A 24 0.04 8.06 -6.70
C ARG A 24 -1.11 7.19 -6.20
N ARG A 25 -1.04 5.88 -6.37
CA ARG A 25 -2.16 4.96 -6.08
C ARG A 25 -2.11 4.33 -4.71
N GLY A 26 -1.10 4.63 -3.95
CA GLY A 26 -0.94 4.12 -2.61
C GLY A 26 -0.48 2.67 -2.49
N GLY A 27 0.26 2.38 -1.47
CA GLY A 27 0.74 1.05 -1.14
C GLY A 27 2.10 1.06 -0.44
N VAL A 28 2.45 -0.05 0.12
CA VAL A 28 3.77 -0.31 0.69
C VAL A 28 4.49 -1.27 -0.24
N ALA A 29 5.70 -0.92 -0.65
CA ALA A 29 6.54 -1.80 -1.44
C ALA A 29 7.53 -2.54 -0.54
N PHE A 30 7.58 -3.85 -0.67
CA PHE A 30 8.62 -4.68 -0.09
C PHE A 30 9.52 -5.16 -1.21
N SER A 31 10.80 -4.95 -1.10
CA SER A 31 11.77 -5.42 -2.07
C SER A 31 12.95 -6.05 -1.37
N SER A 32 13.20 -7.31 -1.68
CA SER A 32 14.40 -8.01 -1.23
C SER A 32 15.68 -7.42 -1.80
N TRP A 33 15.58 -6.72 -2.94
CA TRP A 33 16.72 -6.11 -3.62
C TRP A 33 17.14 -4.78 -3.00
N LEU A 34 16.20 -4.01 -2.46
CA LEU A 34 16.49 -2.79 -1.72
C LEU A 34 17.08 -3.09 -0.33
N GLY A 35 17.23 -4.36 0.01
CA GLY A 35 17.85 -4.80 1.24
C GLY A 35 17.10 -4.25 2.47
N ARG A 36 17.88 -3.85 3.47
CA ARG A 36 17.33 -3.28 4.72
C ARG A 36 16.77 -1.87 4.55
N ASP A 37 16.96 -1.25 3.38
CA ASP A 37 16.59 0.15 3.13
C ASP A 37 15.18 0.35 2.59
N TRP A 38 14.33 -0.69 2.59
CA TRP A 38 12.90 -0.48 2.34
C TRP A 38 12.31 0.64 3.23
N ARG A 39 12.93 0.92 4.36
CA ARG A 39 12.61 2.04 5.27
C ARG A 39 12.77 3.40 4.61
N ALA A 40 13.74 3.57 3.73
CA ALA A 40 13.95 4.81 3.00
C ALA A 40 12.82 5.14 2.02
N LEU A 41 12.09 4.11 1.58
CA LEU A 41 10.93 4.25 0.70
C LEU A 41 9.62 4.48 1.45
N GLN A 42 9.66 4.43 2.77
CA GLN A 42 8.52 4.69 3.63
C GLN A 42 8.71 6.01 4.38
N PRO A 43 8.23 7.13 3.89
CA PRO A 43 7.95 8.24 4.77
C PRO A 43 7.00 7.75 5.86
N GLY A 44 7.31 7.98 7.13
CA GLY A 44 6.46 7.54 8.26
C GLY A 44 5.00 7.95 8.15
N SER A 45 4.73 9.04 7.41
CA SER A 45 3.40 9.51 7.02
C SER A 45 2.60 8.58 6.13
N LEU A 46 3.21 7.57 5.48
CA LEU A 46 2.50 6.70 4.53
C LEU A 46 1.65 5.62 5.21
N ILE A 47 2.11 5.13 6.35
CA ILE A 47 1.33 4.18 7.14
C ILE A 47 0.19 4.90 7.86
N ALA A 48 0.44 6.14 8.30
CA ALA A 48 -0.56 6.97 8.96
C ALA A 48 -1.58 7.62 8.01
N ASN A 49 -1.28 7.66 6.73
CA ASN A 49 -2.16 8.28 5.76
C ASN A 49 -3.08 7.23 5.15
N GLN A 50 -4.24 7.06 5.74
CA GLN A 50 -5.25 6.09 5.34
C GLN A 50 -5.72 6.26 3.89
N ALA A 51 -5.67 7.45 3.33
CA ALA A 51 -6.13 7.74 1.97
C ALA A 51 -5.06 7.57 0.90
N GLY A 52 -3.80 7.46 1.28
CA GLY A 52 -2.71 7.64 0.35
C GLY A 52 -1.56 6.68 0.49
N GLY A 53 -1.76 5.45 0.66
CA GLY A 53 -0.66 4.53 0.54
C GLY A 53 0.13 4.84 -0.76
N PHE A 54 1.32 4.40 -0.86
CA PHE A 54 2.16 4.65 -2.01
C PHE A 54 2.60 3.32 -2.62
N VAL A 55 2.73 3.27 -3.92
CA VAL A 55 3.16 2.09 -4.64
C VAL A 55 4.44 2.42 -5.40
N LEU A 56 5.51 1.71 -5.11
CA LEU A 56 6.71 1.72 -5.90
C LEU A 56 6.69 0.50 -6.83
N ALA A 57 6.68 0.75 -8.13
CA ALA A 57 6.83 -0.29 -9.11
C ALA A 57 8.30 -0.46 -9.46
N TRP A 58 8.83 -1.63 -9.20
CA TRP A 58 10.19 -1.97 -9.54
C TRP A 58 10.30 -2.44 -11.01
N PRO A 59 11.36 -2.06 -11.73
CA PRO A 59 11.52 -2.43 -13.13
C PRO A 59 11.70 -3.93 -13.40
N PHE A 60 12.16 -4.69 -12.41
CA PHE A 60 12.50 -6.09 -12.60
C PHE A 60 11.66 -7.00 -11.71
N PRO A 61 10.47 -7.42 -12.16
CA PRO A 61 9.56 -8.28 -11.40
C PRO A 61 10.20 -9.54 -10.78
N PRO A 62 11.26 -10.15 -11.38
CA PRO A 62 11.87 -11.32 -10.75
C PRO A 62 12.64 -11.01 -9.48
N LEU A 63 12.97 -9.76 -9.23
CA LEU A 63 13.73 -9.35 -8.07
C LEU A 63 12.86 -9.08 -6.83
N GLY A 64 11.59 -9.49 -6.87
CA GLY A 64 10.79 -9.67 -5.68
C GLY A 64 10.23 -8.40 -5.06
N THR A 65 9.78 -7.44 -5.87
CA THR A 65 9.00 -6.33 -5.32
C THR A 65 7.58 -6.77 -5.06
N LEU A 66 7.17 -6.65 -3.84
CA LEU A 66 5.81 -6.92 -3.42
C LEU A 66 5.10 -5.63 -3.11
N PHE A 67 3.92 -5.49 -3.66
CA PHE A 67 3.06 -4.36 -3.39
C PHE A 67 2.01 -4.77 -2.41
N ILE A 68 2.01 -4.15 -1.26
CA ILE A 68 0.89 -4.20 -0.36
C ILE A 68 0.22 -2.85 -0.48
N ALA A 69 -0.87 -2.82 -1.21
CA ALA A 69 -1.67 -1.61 -1.27
C ALA A 69 -2.21 -1.29 0.11
N ASN A 70 -2.16 -0.05 0.44
CA ASN A 70 -2.81 0.42 1.64
C ASN A 70 -4.32 0.51 1.36
N GLN A 71 -4.92 0.27 2.21
CA GLN A 71 -5.97 0.14 3.05
C GLN A 71 -7.20 0.93 2.79
N PHE A 72 -8.10 0.54 3.46
CA PHE A 72 -9.44 0.99 3.75
C PHE A 72 -9.42 2.47 4.15
N PRO A 73 -9.93 3.40 3.30
CA PRO A 73 -9.81 4.84 3.55
C PRO A 73 -10.91 5.37 4.47
N LEU A 74 -11.50 4.50 5.28
CA LEU A 74 -12.61 4.82 6.16
C LEU A 74 -12.28 4.48 7.59
N SER A 75 -12.58 5.38 8.52
CA SER A 75 -12.63 5.10 9.94
C SER A 75 -14.07 4.80 10.32
N LEU A 76 -14.29 3.68 11.02
CA LEU A 76 -15.60 3.15 11.35
C LEU A 76 -15.80 3.13 12.87
N SER A 77 -16.96 3.57 13.32
CA SER A 77 -17.47 3.38 14.67
C SER A 77 -18.89 2.83 14.61
N PRO A 78 -19.49 2.34 15.70
CA PRO A 78 -20.89 1.94 15.71
C PRO A 78 -21.88 3.05 15.35
N GLU A 79 -21.47 4.30 15.49
CA GLU A 79 -22.32 5.48 15.24
C GLU A 79 -22.26 5.94 13.78
N GLY A 80 -21.08 5.82 13.13
CA GLY A 80 -20.93 6.36 11.79
C GLY A 80 -19.58 6.04 11.15
N VAL A 81 -19.37 6.69 10.01
CA VAL A 81 -18.19 6.56 9.19
C VAL A 81 -17.55 7.92 8.95
N LEU A 82 -16.23 7.96 9.10
CA LEU A 82 -15.38 9.07 8.71
C LEU A 82 -14.59 8.68 7.47
N GLY A 83 -14.76 9.43 6.40
CA GLY A 83 -13.99 9.27 5.17
C GLY A 83 -13.09 10.48 4.92
N PHE A 84 -12.04 10.27 4.12
CA PHE A 84 -11.10 11.32 3.77
C PHE A 84 -11.02 11.50 2.26
N VAL A 85 -11.24 12.74 1.81
CA VAL A 85 -11.06 13.15 0.43
C VAL A 85 -9.70 13.83 0.29
N ALA A 86 -8.81 13.24 -0.47
CA ALA A 86 -7.53 13.85 -0.79
C ALA A 86 -7.74 14.98 -1.79
N THR A 87 -7.60 16.22 -1.37
CA THR A 87 -7.86 17.40 -2.20
C THR A 87 -6.72 17.70 -3.18
N ASN A 88 -5.47 17.37 -2.86
CA ASN A 88 -4.33 17.48 -3.78
C ASN A 88 -3.25 16.45 -3.42
N VAL A 89 -2.87 15.65 -4.38
CA VAL A 89 -1.79 14.66 -4.21
C VAL A 89 -0.50 15.26 -4.75
N ASN A 90 0.22 15.99 -3.90
CA ASN A 90 1.63 16.24 -4.14
C ASN A 90 2.45 15.11 -3.51
N PRO A 91 3.29 14.41 -4.28
CA PRO A 91 4.17 13.41 -3.71
C PRO A 91 5.12 14.09 -2.71
N GLY A 92 5.14 13.61 -1.47
CA GLY A 92 6.00 14.12 -0.40
C GLY A 92 5.36 15.16 0.53
N TRP A 93 4.18 15.66 0.24
CA TRP A 93 3.47 16.60 1.10
C TRP A 93 2.20 15.96 1.67
N ARG A 94 1.89 16.24 2.92
CA ARG A 94 0.60 15.82 3.50
C ARG A 94 -0.51 16.50 2.71
N PRO A 95 -1.39 15.75 2.04
CA PRO A 95 -2.53 16.38 1.40
C PRO A 95 -3.38 17.04 2.49
N ALA A 96 -3.84 18.25 2.23
CA ALA A 96 -4.93 18.80 3.02
C ALA A 96 -6.13 17.86 2.84
N GLN A 97 -6.46 17.11 3.90
CA GLN A 97 -7.56 16.16 3.87
C GLN A 97 -8.78 16.85 4.45
N SER A 98 -9.84 16.93 3.68
CA SER A 98 -11.15 17.23 4.22
C SER A 98 -11.77 15.92 4.69
N GLY A 99 -11.85 15.73 6.00
CA GLY A 99 -12.64 14.64 6.57
C GLY A 99 -14.13 14.92 6.41
N ARG A 100 -14.90 13.87 6.17
CA ARG A 100 -16.36 13.93 6.19
C ARG A 100 -16.89 12.83 7.09
N PHE A 101 -17.64 13.20 8.11
CA PHE A 101 -18.33 12.27 8.99
C PHE A 101 -19.81 12.14 8.55
N VAL A 102 -20.30 10.90 8.53
CA VAL A 102 -21.70 10.57 8.24
C VAL A 102 -22.19 9.52 9.22
N ARG A 103 -23.30 9.77 9.89
CA ARG A 103 -23.95 8.76 10.75
C ARG A 103 -24.59 7.68 9.90
N PHE A 104 -24.57 6.42 10.37
CA PHE A 104 -25.16 5.32 9.61
C PHE A 104 -26.67 5.51 9.36
N GLU A 105 -27.39 6.13 10.28
CA GLU A 105 -28.81 6.46 10.15
C GLU A 105 -29.10 7.47 9.04
N GLU A 106 -28.12 8.29 8.67
CA GLU A 106 -28.22 9.30 7.62
C GLU A 106 -27.90 8.73 6.24
N ILE A 107 -27.34 7.52 6.17
CA ILE A 107 -26.98 6.87 4.90
C ILE A 107 -28.23 6.34 4.22
N ARG A 108 -28.76 7.11 3.27
CA ARG A 108 -29.87 6.68 2.41
C ARG A 108 -29.37 5.89 1.22
N GLU A 109 -28.21 6.27 0.73
CA GLU A 109 -27.60 5.67 -0.44
C GLU A 109 -26.08 5.69 -0.35
N ALA A 110 -25.45 4.57 -0.73
CA ALA A 110 -24.01 4.48 -0.93
C ALA A 110 -23.75 3.91 -2.33
N ARG A 111 -22.91 4.58 -3.14
CA ARG A 111 -22.55 4.19 -4.52
C ARG A 111 -21.07 4.27 -4.79
N VAL A 112 -20.61 3.53 -5.80
CA VAL A 112 -19.26 3.62 -6.34
C VAL A 112 -19.24 4.43 -7.63
N ARG A 113 -18.30 5.35 -7.75
CA ARG A 113 -17.99 6.02 -9.02
C ARG A 113 -16.48 5.91 -9.28
N GLY A 114 -16.10 4.93 -10.09
CA GLY A 114 -14.68 4.61 -10.29
C GLY A 114 -14.03 4.17 -8.98
N ARG A 115 -13.10 4.97 -8.45
CA ARG A 115 -12.42 4.72 -7.17
C ARG A 115 -13.04 5.48 -5.98
N LYS A 116 -14.10 6.24 -6.22
CA LYS A 116 -14.73 7.07 -5.22
C LYS A 116 -15.89 6.35 -4.56
N VAL A 117 -15.98 6.47 -3.26
CA VAL A 117 -17.14 6.10 -2.44
C VAL A 117 -18.01 7.33 -2.29
N LEU A 118 -19.24 7.24 -2.78
CA LEU A 118 -20.23 8.31 -2.66
C LEU A 118 -21.28 7.89 -1.63
N VAL A 119 -21.65 8.81 -0.73
CA VAL A 119 -22.74 8.65 0.22
C VAL A 119 -23.68 9.83 0.05
N ASN A 120 -24.96 9.52 -0.19
CA ASN A 120 -26.01 10.51 -0.45
C ASN A 120 -25.65 11.48 -1.59
N GLY A 121 -24.95 10.97 -2.63
CA GLY A 121 -24.53 11.74 -3.79
C GLY A 121 -23.20 12.49 -3.64
N GLU A 122 -22.64 12.58 -2.44
CA GLU A 122 -21.39 13.30 -2.17
C GLU A 122 -20.23 12.35 -1.92
N GLU A 123 -19.01 12.79 -2.27
CA GLU A 123 -17.78 12.01 -2.08
C GLU A 123 -17.45 11.90 -0.59
N LEU A 124 -17.37 10.66 -0.11
CA LEU A 124 -16.95 10.34 1.26
C LEU A 124 -15.47 10.00 1.32
N ALA A 125 -14.98 9.21 0.36
CA ALA A 125 -13.59 8.80 0.31
C ALA A 125 -13.14 8.42 -1.10
N ALA A 126 -11.82 8.48 -1.34
CA ALA A 126 -11.17 7.97 -2.54
C ALA A 126 -10.34 6.72 -2.20
N CYS A 127 -10.68 5.59 -2.80
CA CYS A 127 -9.98 4.33 -2.62
C CYS A 127 -8.80 4.18 -3.57
N ALA A 128 -7.88 3.27 -3.25
CA ALA A 128 -6.74 2.95 -4.11
C ALA A 128 -7.18 2.27 -5.41
N SER A 129 -8.25 1.49 -5.38
CA SER A 129 -8.82 0.80 -6.54
C SER A 129 -10.36 0.84 -6.57
N PRO A 130 -10.98 0.58 -7.74
CA PRO A 130 -12.42 0.40 -7.83
C PRO A 130 -12.93 -0.82 -7.03
N ALA A 131 -12.11 -1.88 -6.92
CA ALA A 131 -12.45 -3.07 -6.14
C ALA A 131 -12.58 -2.71 -4.64
N LEU A 132 -11.63 -1.96 -4.11
CA LEU A 132 -11.69 -1.48 -2.73
C LEU A 132 -12.87 -0.54 -2.50
N ALA A 133 -13.19 0.33 -3.48
CA ALA A 133 -14.36 1.20 -3.41
C ALA A 133 -15.68 0.39 -3.35
N ARG A 134 -15.81 -0.67 -4.16
CA ARG A 134 -16.97 -1.57 -4.11
C ARG A 134 -17.11 -2.24 -2.74
N ARG A 135 -16.02 -2.83 -2.24
CA ARG A 135 -15.99 -3.46 -0.92
C ARG A 135 -16.37 -2.47 0.20
N SER A 136 -15.88 -1.24 0.11
CA SER A 136 -16.23 -0.16 1.06
C SER A 136 -17.72 0.14 1.03
N VAL A 137 -18.32 0.27 -0.16
CA VAL A 137 -19.75 0.54 -0.31
C VAL A 137 -20.60 -0.63 0.19
N GLU A 138 -20.21 -1.87 -0.09
CA GLU A 138 -20.89 -3.08 0.41
C GLU A 138 -20.90 -3.12 1.93
N LEU A 139 -19.75 -2.83 2.55
CA LEU A 139 -19.64 -2.74 4.01
C LEU A 139 -20.53 -1.62 4.57
N LEU A 140 -20.49 -0.42 4.00
CA LEU A 140 -21.33 0.71 4.45
C LEU A 140 -22.82 0.38 4.36
N ARG A 141 -23.25 -0.26 3.26
CA ARG A 141 -24.63 -0.71 3.09
C ARG A 141 -25.02 -1.78 4.12
N HIS A 142 -24.10 -2.67 4.46
CA HIS A 142 -24.32 -3.68 5.48
C HIS A 142 -24.45 -3.03 6.86
N LEU A 143 -23.51 -2.19 7.26
CA LEU A 143 -23.52 -1.51 8.56
C LEU A 143 -24.72 -0.57 8.72
N ALA A 144 -25.16 0.12 7.66
CA ALA A 144 -26.33 0.98 7.70
C ALA A 144 -27.64 0.23 7.97
N LYS A 145 -27.72 -1.06 7.61
CA LYS A 145 -28.88 -1.94 7.88
C LYS A 145 -28.90 -2.52 9.28
N LEU A 146 -27.77 -2.57 9.96
CA LEU A 146 -27.64 -3.13 11.30
C LEU A 146 -28.10 -2.13 12.36
N LYS A 147 -28.58 -2.68 13.49
CA LYS A 147 -28.80 -1.88 14.69
C LYS A 147 -27.48 -1.41 15.27
N SER A 148 -27.44 -0.26 15.93
CA SER A 148 -26.21 0.29 16.52
C SER A 148 -25.48 -0.70 17.42
N SER A 149 -26.21 -1.48 18.21
CA SER A 149 -25.63 -2.51 19.10
C SER A 149 -24.94 -3.67 18.37
N GLN A 150 -25.21 -3.90 17.09
CA GLN A 150 -24.62 -4.98 16.28
C GLN A 150 -23.46 -4.50 15.41
N ARG A 151 -23.35 -3.18 15.20
CA ARG A 151 -22.32 -2.61 14.31
C ARG A 151 -20.92 -2.80 14.84
N GLY A 152 -20.74 -2.72 16.17
CA GLY A 152 -19.44 -2.94 16.79
C GLY A 152 -18.86 -4.31 16.47
N ASP A 153 -19.66 -5.36 16.63
CA ASP A 153 -19.26 -6.74 16.33
C ASP A 153 -18.97 -6.92 14.83
N ALA A 154 -19.81 -6.37 13.95
CA ALA A 154 -19.59 -6.43 12.50
C ALA A 154 -18.31 -5.70 12.04
N ILE A 155 -17.96 -4.58 12.69
CA ILE A 155 -16.70 -3.85 12.43
C ILE A 155 -15.51 -4.69 12.93
N ALA A 156 -15.62 -5.31 14.10
CA ALA A 156 -14.57 -6.17 14.64
C ALA A 156 -14.34 -7.40 13.76
N GLU A 157 -15.40 -8.04 13.28
CA GLU A 157 -15.34 -9.16 12.33
C GLU A 157 -14.68 -8.74 11.01
N PHE A 158 -15.05 -7.57 10.46
CA PHE A 158 -14.41 -7.02 9.27
C PHE A 158 -12.92 -6.78 9.47
N ASN A 159 -12.51 -6.16 10.58
CA ASN A 159 -11.10 -5.92 10.88
C ASN A 159 -10.34 -7.24 11.04
N GLN A 160 -10.93 -8.23 11.69
CA GLN A 160 -10.34 -9.56 11.82
C GLN A 160 -10.16 -10.25 10.47
N ALA A 161 -11.16 -10.18 9.60
CA ALA A 161 -11.07 -10.72 8.24
C ALA A 161 -9.99 -10.02 7.40
N CYS A 162 -9.77 -8.72 7.60
CA CYS A 162 -8.68 -7.99 6.97
C CYS A 162 -7.29 -8.42 7.48
N LEU A 163 -7.19 -8.94 8.70
CA LEU A 163 -5.94 -9.39 9.33
C LEU A 163 -5.71 -10.90 9.25
N ASP A 164 -6.52 -11.62 8.46
CA ASP A 164 -6.37 -13.08 8.27
C ASP A 164 -5.18 -13.41 7.36
N ALA A 165 -4.03 -13.71 7.98
CA ALA A 165 -2.82 -14.13 7.28
C ALA A 165 -3.00 -15.47 6.52
N THR A 166 -3.85 -16.38 7.01
CA THR A 166 -4.12 -17.66 6.35
C THR A 166 -4.85 -17.46 5.03
N ALA A 167 -5.81 -16.54 5.01
CA ALA A 167 -6.50 -16.15 3.77
C ALA A 167 -5.53 -15.49 2.78
N VAL A 168 -4.61 -14.64 3.26
CA VAL A 168 -3.54 -14.05 2.41
C VAL A 168 -2.68 -15.16 1.80
N GLU A 169 -2.20 -16.12 2.61
CA GLU A 169 -1.33 -17.21 2.14
C GLU A 169 -2.01 -18.04 1.04
N LYS A 170 -3.26 -18.43 1.27
CA LYS A 170 -4.05 -19.19 0.29
C LYS A 170 -4.18 -18.45 -1.04
N LEU A 171 -4.57 -17.17 -0.99
CA LEU A 171 -4.72 -16.35 -2.20
C LEU A 171 -3.38 -16.07 -2.88
N TRP A 172 -2.32 -15.88 -2.12
CA TRP A 172 -0.99 -15.66 -2.66
C TRP A 172 -0.45 -16.90 -3.37
N LYS A 173 -0.66 -18.09 -2.82
CA LYS A 173 -0.30 -19.36 -3.46
C LYS A 173 -1.06 -19.56 -4.78
N GLU A 174 -2.34 -19.26 -4.80
CA GLU A 174 -3.14 -19.31 -6.04
C GLU A 174 -2.65 -18.29 -7.06
N PHE A 175 -2.38 -17.05 -6.62
CA PHE A 175 -1.82 -16.00 -7.47
C PHE A 175 -0.49 -16.41 -8.07
N THR A 176 0.47 -16.88 -7.28
CA THR A 176 1.82 -17.25 -7.76
C THR A 176 1.77 -18.33 -8.84
N THR A 177 0.89 -19.31 -8.68
CA THR A 177 0.66 -20.37 -9.67
C THR A 177 0.08 -19.83 -10.98
N ARG A 178 -0.95 -18.98 -10.89
CA ARG A 178 -1.64 -18.42 -12.07
C ARG A 178 -0.84 -17.32 -12.76
N ALA A 179 -0.04 -16.57 -12.02
CA ALA A 179 0.77 -15.48 -12.54
C ALA A 179 2.12 -15.95 -13.12
N ALA A 180 2.54 -17.18 -12.88
CA ALA A 180 3.83 -17.70 -13.34
C ALA A 180 4.08 -17.48 -14.87
N PRO A 181 3.15 -17.84 -15.78
CA PRO A 181 3.35 -17.60 -17.21
C PRO A 181 3.42 -16.10 -17.55
N ILE A 182 2.63 -15.27 -16.89
CA ILE A 182 2.64 -13.83 -17.09
C ILE A 182 3.97 -13.24 -16.63
N ARG A 183 4.50 -13.68 -15.51
CA ARG A 183 5.81 -13.26 -14.99
C ARG A 183 6.93 -13.61 -15.98
N ALA A 184 6.91 -14.82 -16.51
CA ALA A 184 7.88 -15.26 -17.51
C ALA A 184 7.82 -14.39 -18.78
N LEU A 185 6.61 -14.11 -19.28
CA LEU A 185 6.40 -13.27 -20.46
C LEU A 185 6.78 -11.80 -20.21
N SER A 186 6.43 -11.25 -19.03
CA SER A 186 6.83 -9.89 -18.64
C SER A 186 8.34 -9.73 -18.57
N ASN A 187 9.05 -10.73 -18.03
CA ASN A 187 10.52 -10.75 -18.00
C ASN A 187 11.11 -10.91 -19.41
N GLY A 188 10.51 -11.79 -20.22
CA GLY A 188 10.89 -11.94 -21.62
C GLY A 188 10.69 -10.65 -22.40
N LEU A 189 9.62 -9.92 -22.13
CA LEU A 189 9.35 -8.62 -22.75
C LEU A 189 10.37 -7.55 -22.33
N ILE A 190 10.76 -7.51 -21.04
CA ILE A 190 11.82 -6.62 -20.56
C ILE A 190 13.14 -6.94 -21.28
N ALA A 191 13.53 -8.22 -21.31
CA ALA A 191 14.74 -8.64 -22.03
C ALA A 191 14.65 -8.33 -23.53
N TYR A 192 13.48 -8.56 -24.13
CA TYR A 192 13.24 -8.23 -25.53
C TYR A 192 13.46 -6.74 -25.83
N VAL A 193 12.80 -5.87 -25.08
CA VAL A 193 12.83 -4.41 -25.33
C VAL A 193 14.19 -3.79 -24.97
N PHE A 194 14.83 -4.22 -23.90
CA PHE A 194 16.06 -3.59 -23.40
C PHE A 194 17.35 -4.27 -23.88
N VAL A 195 17.29 -5.49 -24.39
CA VAL A 195 18.46 -6.23 -24.85
C VAL A 195 18.34 -6.61 -26.33
N VAL A 196 17.28 -7.35 -26.72
CA VAL A 196 17.16 -7.88 -28.08
C VAL A 196 16.96 -6.77 -29.12
N VAL A 197 16.02 -5.85 -28.88
CA VAL A 197 15.71 -4.75 -29.78
C VAL A 197 16.95 -3.87 -30.02
N PRO A 198 17.66 -3.37 -29.01
CA PRO A 198 18.88 -2.59 -29.23
C PRO A 198 19.98 -3.39 -29.94
N ALA A 199 20.18 -4.66 -29.61
CA ALA A 199 21.20 -5.49 -30.21
C ALA A 199 20.94 -5.72 -31.71
N VAL A 200 19.68 -6.02 -32.10
CA VAL A 200 19.29 -6.21 -33.49
C VAL A 200 19.43 -4.92 -34.27
N ILE A 201 18.95 -3.79 -33.73
CA ILE A 201 19.10 -2.48 -34.41
C ILE A 201 20.57 -2.11 -34.58
N TRP A 202 21.42 -2.41 -33.60
CA TRP A 202 22.87 -2.19 -33.70
C TRP A 202 23.52 -2.97 -34.85
N GLN A 203 23.15 -4.25 -35.02
CA GLN A 203 23.78 -5.14 -36.01
C GLN A 203 23.24 -4.95 -37.42
N VAL A 204 21.91 -4.81 -37.56
CA VAL A 204 21.23 -4.89 -38.88
C VAL A 204 20.67 -3.53 -39.33
N GLY A 205 20.61 -2.57 -38.41
CA GLY A 205 19.99 -1.27 -38.65
C GLY A 205 18.47 -1.28 -38.48
N PHE A 206 17.90 -0.09 -38.28
CA PHE A 206 16.47 0.05 -37.95
C PHE A 206 15.55 -0.31 -39.13
N LYS A 207 15.89 0.12 -40.35
CA LYS A 207 15.01 -0.02 -41.52
C LYS A 207 14.73 -1.46 -41.93
N LEU A 208 15.68 -2.38 -41.71
CA LEU A 208 15.55 -3.76 -42.15
C LEU A 208 14.89 -4.65 -41.08
N SER A 209 15.03 -4.27 -39.79
CA SER A 209 14.61 -5.09 -38.67
C SER A 209 13.27 -4.71 -38.04
N TRP A 210 12.75 -3.51 -38.29
CA TRP A 210 11.61 -2.95 -37.54
C TRP A 210 10.34 -3.82 -37.63
N LEU A 211 10.04 -4.42 -38.80
CA LEU A 211 8.84 -5.24 -38.93
C LEU A 211 8.91 -6.52 -38.06
N GLY A 212 10.06 -7.20 -38.11
CA GLY A 212 10.28 -8.39 -37.26
C GLY A 212 10.27 -8.07 -35.80
N LEU A 213 10.88 -6.95 -35.41
CA LEU A 213 10.85 -6.48 -34.00
C LEU A 213 9.44 -6.10 -33.56
N LEU A 214 8.65 -5.45 -34.40
CA LEU A 214 7.26 -5.12 -34.11
C LEU A 214 6.40 -6.38 -33.94
N LEU A 215 6.54 -7.36 -34.84
CA LEU A 215 5.82 -8.63 -34.77
C LEU A 215 6.19 -9.40 -33.48
N GLY A 216 7.47 -9.41 -33.11
CA GLY A 216 7.92 -9.99 -31.85
C GLY A 216 7.32 -9.30 -30.62
N LEU A 217 7.29 -7.97 -30.64
CA LEU A 217 6.66 -7.18 -29.57
C LEU A 217 5.16 -7.45 -29.46
N LEU A 218 4.44 -7.44 -30.58
CA LEU A 218 3.00 -7.74 -30.63
C LEU A 218 2.70 -9.17 -30.20
N GLY A 219 3.55 -10.14 -30.57
CA GLY A 219 3.43 -11.52 -30.12
C GLY A 219 3.58 -11.66 -28.60
N LEU A 220 4.60 -11.03 -28.02
CA LEU A 220 4.82 -11.06 -26.57
C LEU A 220 3.73 -10.33 -25.79
N THR A 221 3.33 -9.14 -26.23
CA THR A 221 2.24 -8.39 -25.57
C THR A 221 0.91 -9.11 -25.71
N GLY A 222 0.61 -9.69 -26.87
CA GLY A 222 -0.59 -10.50 -27.12
C GLY A 222 -0.64 -11.75 -26.24
N ALA A 223 0.46 -12.49 -26.14
CA ALA A 223 0.57 -13.64 -25.24
C ALA A 223 0.39 -13.21 -23.76
N THR A 224 1.03 -12.10 -23.35
CA THR A 224 0.88 -11.56 -22.00
C THR A 224 -0.59 -11.20 -21.71
N ALA A 225 -1.24 -10.51 -22.64
CA ALA A 225 -2.65 -10.13 -22.51
C ALA A 225 -3.58 -11.35 -22.41
N PHE A 226 -3.33 -12.40 -23.20
CA PHE A 226 -4.09 -13.65 -23.15
C PHE A 226 -3.98 -14.34 -21.79
N PHE A 227 -2.75 -14.54 -21.27
CA PHE A 227 -2.57 -15.17 -19.97
C PHE A 227 -3.07 -14.28 -18.83
N PHE A 228 -2.91 -12.95 -18.95
CA PHE A 228 -3.47 -11.99 -18.01
C PHE A 228 -4.99 -12.09 -17.93
N MET A 229 -5.69 -12.09 -19.06
CA MET A 229 -7.14 -12.19 -19.10
C MET A 229 -7.64 -13.49 -18.45
N ARG A 230 -6.95 -14.62 -18.71
CA ARG A 230 -7.26 -15.92 -18.10
C ARG A 230 -7.04 -15.90 -16.58
N ALA A 231 -5.90 -15.39 -16.11
CA ALA A 231 -5.58 -15.29 -14.69
C ALA A 231 -6.51 -14.31 -13.96
N HIS A 232 -6.76 -13.14 -14.54
CA HIS A 232 -7.64 -12.13 -13.98
C HIS A 232 -9.08 -12.64 -13.84
N ARG A 233 -9.58 -13.41 -14.83
CA ARG A 233 -10.92 -14.01 -14.76
C ARG A 233 -11.05 -14.97 -13.59
N ALA A 234 -10.01 -15.71 -13.29
CA ALA A 234 -9.99 -16.67 -12.20
C ALA A 234 -9.83 -16.03 -10.82
N LEU A 235 -8.94 -15.01 -10.73
CA LEU A 235 -8.63 -14.34 -9.45
C LEU A 235 -9.64 -13.24 -9.09
N HIS A 236 -10.26 -12.62 -10.10
CA HIS A 236 -11.17 -11.47 -9.92
C HIS A 236 -12.45 -11.65 -10.77
N PRO A 237 -13.31 -12.61 -10.46
CA PRO A 237 -14.49 -12.93 -11.30
C PRO A 237 -15.48 -11.77 -11.42
N SER A 238 -15.60 -10.94 -10.38
CA SER A 238 -16.52 -9.80 -10.32
C SER A 238 -16.01 -8.50 -10.97
N ALA A 239 -14.73 -8.45 -11.40
CA ALA A 239 -14.09 -7.24 -11.93
C ALA A 239 -13.96 -7.26 -13.46
N GLN A 240 -15.09 -7.45 -14.17
CA GLN A 240 -15.10 -7.60 -15.63
C GLN A 240 -14.63 -6.33 -16.36
N ASP A 241 -15.09 -5.16 -15.95
CA ASP A 241 -14.73 -3.88 -16.59
C ASP A 241 -13.24 -3.56 -16.41
N GLU A 242 -12.69 -3.82 -15.23
CA GLU A 242 -11.26 -3.65 -14.96
C GLU A 242 -10.41 -4.59 -15.80
N ARG A 243 -10.86 -5.84 -15.97
CA ARG A 243 -10.19 -6.84 -16.82
C ARG A 243 -10.04 -6.35 -18.25
N PHE A 244 -11.14 -5.84 -18.85
CA PHE A 244 -11.11 -5.33 -20.20
C PHE A 244 -10.12 -4.15 -20.33
N THR A 245 -10.22 -3.17 -19.44
CA THR A 245 -9.34 -2.00 -19.44
C THR A 245 -7.87 -2.37 -19.31
N HIS A 246 -7.54 -3.25 -18.34
CA HIS A 246 -6.16 -3.71 -18.17
C HIS A 246 -5.65 -4.53 -19.36
N THR A 247 -6.48 -5.42 -19.94
CA THR A 247 -6.09 -6.18 -21.12
C THR A 247 -5.80 -5.28 -22.31
N LEU A 248 -6.65 -4.28 -22.55
CA LEU A 248 -6.44 -3.30 -23.60
C LEU A 248 -5.15 -2.49 -23.36
N THR A 249 -4.91 -2.07 -22.13
CA THR A 249 -3.69 -1.34 -21.76
C THR A 249 -2.43 -2.18 -21.95
N ILE A 250 -2.47 -3.48 -21.65
CA ILE A 250 -1.36 -4.43 -21.90
C ILE A 250 -1.08 -4.56 -23.39
N LEU A 251 -2.11 -4.62 -24.22
CA LEU A 251 -1.96 -4.72 -25.68
C LEU A 251 -1.37 -3.46 -26.31
N LEU A 252 -1.79 -2.29 -25.81
CA LEU A 252 -1.40 -1.00 -26.40
C LEU A 252 -0.10 -0.43 -25.82
N ALA A 253 0.29 -0.82 -24.62
CA ALA A 253 1.46 -0.28 -23.92
C ALA A 253 2.39 -1.42 -23.47
N PRO A 254 3.54 -1.62 -24.14
CA PRO A 254 4.53 -2.63 -23.74
C PRO A 254 5.00 -2.50 -22.27
N THR A 255 5.09 -1.28 -21.76
CA THR A 255 5.43 -1.02 -20.35
C THR A 255 4.38 -1.57 -19.39
N SER A 256 3.10 -1.51 -19.74
CA SER A 256 2.03 -2.13 -18.97
C SER A 256 2.09 -3.66 -19.04
N ALA A 257 2.48 -4.23 -20.18
CA ALA A 257 2.71 -5.67 -20.31
C ALA A 257 3.88 -6.17 -19.45
N MET A 258 4.96 -5.39 -19.34
CA MET A 258 6.09 -5.68 -18.46
C MET A 258 5.68 -5.74 -16.99
N ARG A 259 4.55 -5.12 -16.61
CA ARG A 259 4.04 -4.99 -15.25
C ARG A 259 2.69 -5.66 -15.04
N ALA A 260 2.31 -6.56 -15.94
CA ALA A 260 1.01 -7.22 -15.89
C ALA A 260 0.76 -7.99 -14.58
N THR A 261 1.81 -8.55 -13.96
CA THR A 261 1.73 -9.21 -12.65
C THR A 261 1.30 -8.28 -11.53
N ASP A 262 1.73 -7.02 -11.56
CA ASP A 262 1.38 -6.02 -10.54
C ASP A 262 -0.11 -5.70 -10.59
N ALA A 263 -0.67 -5.60 -11.79
CA ALA A 263 -2.09 -5.36 -11.98
C ALA A 263 -2.97 -6.51 -11.45
N LEU A 264 -2.44 -7.74 -11.40
CA LEU A 264 -3.12 -8.90 -10.82
C LEU A 264 -2.99 -8.99 -9.29
N SER A 265 -1.77 -8.77 -8.76
CA SER A 265 -1.49 -8.95 -7.33
C SER A 265 -2.15 -7.87 -6.47
N ARG A 266 -2.21 -6.66 -7.01
CA ARG A 266 -2.68 -5.50 -6.27
C ARG A 266 -4.10 -5.65 -5.72
N PRO A 267 -5.14 -5.96 -6.51
CA PRO A 267 -6.50 -6.10 -5.98
C PRO A 267 -6.65 -7.25 -4.97
N LEU A 268 -5.76 -8.25 -5.01
CA LEU A 268 -5.74 -9.34 -4.03
C LEU A 268 -5.26 -8.85 -2.67
N LEU A 269 -4.17 -8.08 -2.65
CA LEU A 269 -3.55 -7.62 -1.41
C LEU A 269 -4.28 -6.42 -0.81
N GLU A 270 -4.94 -5.61 -1.62
CA GLU A 270 -5.71 -4.43 -1.17
C GLU A 270 -6.86 -4.77 -0.21
N GLN A 271 -7.34 -6.00 -0.24
CA GLN A 271 -8.42 -6.43 0.66
C GLN A 271 -7.96 -6.79 2.06
N PHE A 272 -6.64 -6.89 2.28
CA PHE A 272 -6.05 -7.24 3.56
C PHE A 272 -5.30 -6.06 4.17
N HIS A 273 -5.16 -6.12 5.48
CA HIS A 273 -4.30 -5.20 6.20
C HIS A 273 -2.83 -5.50 5.88
N PRO A 274 -1.95 -4.50 5.72
CA PRO A 274 -0.55 -4.71 5.38
C PRO A 274 0.19 -5.66 6.31
N LEU A 275 -0.17 -5.69 7.59
CA LEU A 275 0.46 -6.59 8.56
C LEU A 275 0.22 -8.08 8.24
N ALA A 276 -1.01 -8.43 7.84
CA ALA A 276 -1.31 -9.82 7.43
C ALA A 276 -0.54 -10.21 6.17
N SER A 277 -0.46 -9.30 5.20
CA SER A 277 0.33 -9.52 3.99
C SER A 277 1.82 -9.59 4.28
N ALA A 278 2.34 -8.73 5.15
CA ALA A 278 3.74 -8.73 5.57
C ALA A 278 4.14 -10.06 6.24
N LYS A 279 3.25 -10.62 7.08
CA LYS A 279 3.50 -11.93 7.73
C LYS A 279 3.73 -13.05 6.73
N VAL A 280 3.01 -13.04 5.62
CA VAL A 280 3.11 -14.08 4.57
C VAL A 280 4.30 -13.84 3.62
N LEU A 281 4.60 -12.57 3.35
CA LEU A 281 5.49 -12.18 2.28
C LEU A 281 6.91 -11.85 2.71
N LEU A 282 7.13 -11.56 3.99
CA LEU A 282 8.44 -11.19 4.52
C LEU A 282 9.08 -12.31 5.33
N PRO A 283 10.42 -12.41 5.33
CA PRO A 283 11.15 -13.17 6.32
C PRO A 283 10.82 -12.69 7.75
N GLU A 284 10.92 -13.59 8.72
CA GLU A 284 10.51 -13.34 10.11
C GLU A 284 11.15 -12.06 10.72
N ALA A 285 12.44 -11.83 10.46
CA ALA A 285 13.14 -10.65 11.00
C ALA A 285 12.59 -9.35 10.40
N GLU A 286 12.31 -9.34 9.10
CA GLU A 286 11.74 -8.18 8.41
C GLU A 286 10.26 -7.96 8.80
N PHE A 287 9.52 -9.04 9.01
CA PHE A 287 8.15 -8.97 9.52
C PHE A 287 8.11 -8.33 10.91
N ARG A 288 8.98 -8.75 11.84
CA ARG A 288 9.06 -8.16 13.19
C ARG A 288 9.34 -6.66 13.16
N GLU A 289 10.28 -6.25 12.31
CA GLU A 289 10.58 -4.82 12.13
C GLU A 289 9.40 -4.04 11.53
N PHE A 290 8.73 -4.62 10.52
CA PHE A 290 7.54 -4.03 9.94
C PHE A 290 6.41 -3.91 10.97
N ALA A 291 6.18 -4.98 11.72
CA ALA A 291 5.19 -5.04 12.78
C ALA A 291 5.47 -3.99 13.87
N ARG A 292 6.73 -3.85 14.29
CA ARG A 292 7.15 -2.81 15.24
C ARG A 292 6.81 -1.42 14.74
N ARG A 293 7.17 -1.11 13.52
CA ARG A 293 6.92 0.21 12.95
C ARG A 293 5.44 0.53 12.84
N LEU A 294 4.65 -0.44 12.36
CA LEU A 294 3.20 -0.30 12.27
C LEU A 294 2.56 -0.15 13.66
N TRP A 295 3.03 -0.93 14.63
CA TRP A 295 2.56 -0.83 16.02
C TRP A 295 2.82 0.55 16.61
N LEU A 296 4.04 1.07 16.46
CA LEU A 296 4.40 2.41 16.95
C LEU A 296 3.57 3.52 16.26
N ASP A 297 3.26 3.36 14.98
CA ASP A 297 2.36 4.26 14.27
C ASP A 297 0.93 4.24 14.83
N LEU A 298 0.43 3.07 15.21
CA LEU A 298 -0.88 2.93 15.83
C LEU A 298 -0.93 3.51 17.26
N GLN A 299 0.14 3.34 18.04
CA GLN A 299 0.25 3.88 19.39
C GLN A 299 0.45 5.40 19.41
N HIS A 300 1.20 5.93 18.45
CA HIS A 300 1.55 7.34 18.35
C HIS A 300 1.06 7.94 17.01
N PRO A 301 -0.26 8.11 16.81
CA PRO A 301 -0.78 8.65 15.57
C PRO A 301 -0.25 10.05 15.33
N ALA A 302 -0.08 10.40 14.06
CA ALA A 302 0.10 11.80 13.69
C ALA A 302 -1.11 12.63 14.18
N LEU A 303 -0.91 13.94 14.29
CA LEU A 303 -1.97 14.87 14.68
C LEU A 303 -3.33 14.50 14.05
N PRO A 304 -4.43 14.70 14.77
CA PRO A 304 -5.76 14.28 14.33
C PRO A 304 -6.01 14.76 12.90
N LEU A 305 -6.45 13.82 12.08
CA LEU A 305 -6.71 14.05 10.66
C LEU A 305 -7.94 14.95 10.43
N CYS A 306 -8.79 15.05 11.44
CA CYS A 306 -9.99 15.89 11.40
C CYS A 306 -9.80 17.19 12.17
N PRO A 307 -10.23 18.32 11.59
CA PRO A 307 -10.45 19.53 12.36
C PRO A 307 -11.38 19.23 13.54
N ASN A 308 -11.09 19.79 14.70
CA ASN A 308 -11.90 19.61 15.93
C ASN A 308 -13.37 20.04 15.81
N GLU A 309 -13.78 20.54 14.67
CA GLU A 309 -15.06 21.18 14.40
C GLU A 309 -16.18 20.23 13.93
N MET A 310 -15.87 18.95 13.64
CA MET A 310 -16.89 17.97 13.26
C MET A 310 -17.32 17.11 14.44
N PRO A 311 -18.53 17.31 14.98
CA PRO A 311 -19.07 16.45 16.02
C PRO A 311 -19.07 14.98 15.60
N GLY A 312 -18.56 14.10 16.45
CA GLY A 312 -18.51 12.66 16.20
C GLY A 312 -17.33 12.16 15.35
N ALA A 313 -16.64 13.02 14.57
CA ALA A 313 -15.52 12.60 13.72
C ALA A 313 -14.32 12.14 14.55
N ARG A 314 -13.93 12.90 15.55
CA ARG A 314 -12.81 12.57 16.44
C ARG A 314 -13.08 11.29 17.24
N GLU A 315 -14.30 11.13 17.73
CA GLU A 315 -14.72 9.94 18.46
C GLU A 315 -14.67 8.71 17.56
N THR A 316 -15.22 8.82 16.34
CA THR A 316 -15.18 7.74 15.33
C THR A 316 -13.75 7.37 14.95
N GLU A 317 -12.86 8.33 14.79
CA GLU A 317 -11.45 8.07 14.51
C GLU A 317 -10.77 7.32 15.67
N LEU A 318 -11.02 7.76 16.91
CA LEU A 318 -10.47 7.11 18.09
C LEU A 318 -11.00 5.68 18.25
N GLN A 319 -12.31 5.47 18.16
CA GLN A 319 -12.93 4.15 18.27
C GLN A 319 -12.47 3.21 17.16
N SER A 320 -12.40 3.68 15.93
CA SER A 320 -11.86 2.91 14.78
C SER A 320 -10.42 2.45 15.03
N ARG A 321 -9.59 3.34 15.57
CA ARG A 321 -8.20 3.02 15.90
C ARG A 321 -8.11 2.01 17.05
N LEU A 322 -8.87 2.20 18.11
CA LEU A 322 -8.88 1.25 19.24
C LEU A 322 -9.33 -0.14 18.81
N ALA A 323 -10.37 -0.22 17.96
CA ALA A 323 -10.82 -1.48 17.39
C ALA A 323 -9.73 -2.15 16.53
N LEU A 324 -8.98 -1.38 15.76
CA LEU A 324 -7.86 -1.90 14.96
C LEU A 324 -6.69 -2.36 15.83
N VAL A 325 -6.31 -1.57 16.85
CA VAL A 325 -5.26 -1.91 17.81
C VAL A 325 -5.54 -3.26 18.44
N ALA A 326 -6.76 -3.50 18.95
CA ALA A 326 -7.12 -4.76 19.61
C ALA A 326 -6.97 -5.99 18.69
N VAL A 327 -7.24 -5.84 17.38
CA VAL A 327 -7.10 -6.94 16.44
C VAL A 327 -5.63 -7.14 16.02
N VAL A 328 -4.87 -6.04 15.86
CA VAL A 328 -3.43 -6.10 15.59
C VAL A 328 -2.68 -6.73 16.74
N GLU A 329 -2.98 -6.35 17.97
CA GLU A 329 -2.39 -6.91 19.19
C GLU A 329 -2.57 -8.43 19.24
N ARG A 330 -3.78 -8.92 19.01
CA ARG A 330 -4.08 -10.35 18.93
C ARG A 330 -3.27 -11.06 17.85
N LEU A 331 -3.12 -10.44 16.66
CA LEU A 331 -2.31 -11.02 15.59
C LEU A 331 -0.83 -11.09 15.97
N LEU A 332 -0.29 -10.08 16.65
CA LEU A 332 1.08 -10.05 17.14
C LEU A 332 1.32 -11.16 18.16
N GLU A 333 0.45 -11.30 19.15
CA GLU A 333 0.50 -12.34 20.18
C GLU A 333 0.44 -13.75 19.58
N GLN A 334 -0.46 -13.98 18.61
CA GLN A 334 -0.56 -15.25 17.88
C GLN A 334 0.74 -15.60 17.12
N ASN A 335 1.56 -14.59 16.80
CA ASN A 335 2.86 -14.77 16.16
C ASN A 335 4.04 -14.70 17.15
N GLY A 336 3.79 -14.80 18.46
CA GLY A 336 4.81 -14.80 19.51
C GLY A 336 5.53 -13.45 19.65
N ILE A 337 4.88 -12.36 19.31
CA ILE A 337 5.40 -11.00 19.45
C ILE A 337 4.60 -10.30 20.55
N ALA A 338 5.24 -10.07 21.69
CA ALA A 338 4.60 -9.30 22.76
C ALA A 338 4.57 -7.80 22.37
N PRO A 339 3.40 -7.14 22.41
CA PRO A 339 3.28 -5.71 22.08
C PRO A 339 4.22 -4.82 22.91
N ASP A 340 4.47 -5.16 24.17
CA ASP A 340 5.38 -4.43 25.05
C ASP A 340 6.82 -4.46 24.57
N GLU A 341 7.26 -5.55 23.93
CA GLU A 341 8.60 -5.61 23.32
C GLU A 341 8.76 -4.61 22.18
N LEU A 342 7.68 -4.34 21.44
CA LEU A 342 7.68 -3.40 20.33
C LEU A 342 7.74 -1.94 20.79
N ASN A 343 7.31 -1.67 22.02
CA ASN A 343 7.32 -0.33 22.62
C ASN A 343 8.68 0.04 23.26
N GLN A 344 9.63 -0.89 23.29
CA GLN A 344 10.92 -0.61 23.88
C GLN A 344 11.64 0.53 23.17
N PRO A 345 12.28 1.46 23.92
CA PRO A 345 13.06 2.51 23.32
C PRO A 345 14.20 1.95 22.46
N PRO A 346 14.60 2.63 21.40
CA PRO A 346 15.78 2.25 20.65
C PRO A 346 17.02 2.37 21.54
N GLN A 347 18.05 1.56 21.30
CA GLN A 347 19.34 1.80 21.93
C GLN A 347 19.95 3.11 21.40
N PRO A 348 20.54 3.95 22.26
CA PRO A 348 21.24 5.14 21.80
C PRO A 348 22.34 4.75 20.79
N ASN A 349 22.42 5.48 19.69
CA ASN A 349 23.45 5.24 18.67
C ASN A 349 24.84 5.63 19.18
N ASP A 350 24.86 6.66 20.04
CA ASP A 350 26.07 7.17 20.69
C ASP A 350 25.71 7.96 21.96
N ASP A 351 26.72 8.41 22.69
CA ASP A 351 26.58 9.13 23.96
C ASP A 351 25.96 10.54 23.83
N THR A 352 25.88 11.06 22.60
CA THR A 352 25.29 12.39 22.34
C THR A 352 23.77 12.31 22.19
N CYS A 353 23.21 11.11 21.99
CA CYS A 353 21.77 10.91 21.87
C CYS A 353 21.08 11.07 23.23
N CYS A 354 20.28 12.12 23.39
CA CYS A 354 19.57 12.45 24.61
C CYS A 354 18.08 12.12 24.58
N GLY A 355 17.49 12.02 23.40
CA GLY A 355 16.07 11.71 23.23
C GLY A 355 15.77 11.01 21.91
N TYR A 356 14.57 10.48 21.80
CA TYR A 356 14.09 9.82 20.59
C TYR A 356 12.61 10.12 20.32
N CYS A 357 12.21 10.00 19.07
CA CYS A 357 10.80 10.07 18.70
C CYS A 357 10.12 8.71 18.99
N PRO A 358 9.04 8.66 19.78
CA PRO A 358 8.39 7.39 20.14
C PRO A 358 7.79 6.67 18.91
N ARG A 359 7.50 7.40 17.83
CA ARG A 359 6.90 6.85 16.62
C ARG A 359 7.93 6.35 15.59
N CYS A 360 8.80 7.24 15.09
CA CYS A 360 9.78 6.89 14.05
C CYS A 360 11.12 6.41 14.62
N GLN A 361 11.32 6.55 15.93
CA GLN A 361 12.54 6.19 16.65
C GLN A 361 13.81 6.92 16.19
N ALA A 362 13.66 7.99 15.44
CA ALA A 362 14.76 8.91 15.15
C ALA A 362 15.33 9.46 16.45
N GLN A 363 16.65 9.50 16.56
CA GLN A 363 17.36 9.93 17.75
C GLN A 363 17.85 11.37 17.62
N PHE A 364 17.89 12.07 18.74
CA PHE A 364 18.17 13.50 18.81
C PHE A 364 19.18 13.78 19.92
N THR A 365 20.00 14.80 19.73
CA THR A 365 20.95 15.29 20.72
C THR A 365 20.29 16.10 21.84
N THR A 366 18.98 16.33 21.77
CA THR A 366 18.16 16.99 22.79
C THR A 366 17.16 16.00 23.38
N SER A 367 16.87 16.15 24.65
CA SER A 367 15.82 15.37 25.33
C SER A 367 14.43 16.00 25.24
N GLU A 368 14.37 17.26 24.80
CA GLU A 368 13.15 18.05 24.69
C GLU A 368 12.97 18.54 23.26
N GLY A 369 11.71 18.76 22.87
CA GLY A 369 11.34 19.22 21.54
C GLY A 369 10.38 18.28 20.85
N ASN A 370 10.16 18.50 19.56
CA ASN A 370 9.20 17.77 18.76
C ASN A 370 9.85 17.21 17.49
N CYS A 371 9.43 16.01 17.10
CA CYS A 371 9.86 15.39 15.85
C CYS A 371 9.12 16.03 14.66
N ALA A 372 9.85 16.75 13.81
CA ALA A 372 9.30 17.40 12.63
C ALA A 372 8.71 16.38 11.62
N ASP A 373 9.39 15.25 11.44
CA ASP A 373 8.95 14.18 10.50
C ASP A 373 7.67 13.49 10.93
N CYS A 374 7.41 13.48 12.24
CA CYS A 374 6.21 12.87 12.82
C CYS A 374 5.09 13.87 13.13
N GLY A 375 5.18 15.09 12.60
CA GLY A 375 4.14 16.09 12.74
C GLY A 375 4.06 16.72 14.11
N GLY A 376 5.21 16.87 14.79
CA GLY A 376 5.27 17.57 16.05
C GLY A 376 5.05 16.67 17.29
N LEU A 377 5.23 15.35 17.15
CA LEU A 377 5.24 14.46 18.32
C LEU A 377 6.40 14.84 19.26
N SER A 378 6.10 14.96 20.56
CA SER A 378 7.09 15.25 21.59
C SER A 378 8.13 14.14 21.68
N LEU A 379 9.39 14.52 21.83
CA LEU A 379 10.48 13.58 22.05
C LEU A 379 10.38 12.96 23.45
N VAL A 380 10.88 11.74 23.54
CA VAL A 380 11.01 11.01 24.81
C VAL A 380 12.50 10.96 25.15
N SER A 381 12.82 11.34 26.40
CA SER A 381 14.20 11.30 26.86
C SER A 381 14.68 9.87 27.04
N PHE A 382 15.90 9.56 26.62
CA PHE A 382 16.57 8.36 27.08
C PHE A 382 16.80 8.49 28.60
N LYS A 383 16.20 7.61 29.39
CA LYS A 383 16.52 7.54 30.82
C LYS A 383 18.00 7.16 30.94
N ARG A 384 18.86 8.14 31.24
CA ARG A 384 20.22 7.83 31.65
C ARG A 384 20.12 7.01 32.92
N SER A 385 20.61 5.80 32.91
CA SER A 385 20.88 5.02 34.14
C SER A 385 22.04 5.67 34.88
N VAL A 386 21.78 6.84 35.47
CA VAL A 386 22.81 7.63 36.17
C VAL A 386 23.03 7.13 37.61
N ASP A 387 22.31 6.12 38.06
CA ASP A 387 22.38 5.70 39.47
C ASP A 387 23.18 4.41 39.73
N ALA A 388 23.89 3.83 38.76
CA ALA A 388 24.68 2.63 39.02
C ALA A 388 26.17 2.86 39.34
N SER A 389 26.69 4.09 39.27
CA SER A 389 28.11 4.39 39.48
C SER A 389 28.44 5.30 40.68
N ARG A 390 27.43 5.60 41.55
CA ARG A 390 27.66 6.33 42.81
C ARG A 390 27.48 5.48 44.05
N ALA A 391 27.32 4.17 43.93
CA ALA A 391 27.24 3.23 45.04
C ALA A 391 28.34 2.17 44.95
N ALA A 392 29.58 2.55 44.62
CA ALA A 392 30.77 1.75 44.80
C ALA A 392 31.87 2.57 45.47
#